data_44deb236f0db912b5077d98681d6b8d8
#
_entry.id   44deb236f0db912b5077d98681d6b8d8
#
_cell.length_a   1.000
_cell.length_b   1.000
_cell.length_c   1.000
_cell.angle_alpha   90.00
_cell.angle_beta   90.00
_cell.angle_gamma   90.00
#
_symmetry.space_group_name_H-M   'P 1'
#
loop_
_entity.id
_entity.type
_entity.pdbx_description
1 polymer ?
#
loop_
_entity_poly.entity_id
_entity_poly.type
_entity_poly.pdbx_seq_one_letter_code
_entity_poly.pdbx_strand_id
1 'polypeptide(L)'
;SYVKEILINMRADSLLGSGDYVSDASLMDGLANKPVRMDILDEAGGILRSVNSGKAEYNGKMADVLAELYTSSHTKYLGRSTAEGNKGACYRPNVNILASTTPTGFSEGVSRKAIEKGLMGRFLIFLGDTEAKSQRLKSFPKVPSFVSRQLEWWYGMNPTDFITEDTETIELGGIKQNYVELKATKAAEDQLDSIFTNLDQLRRETSPNDPKLPIVARLYQQMVKLIIISASCRTIQDIPVIQKEDVDFGYELIMYYYNTIQDIIDSYIFENKTQMNSQKLINTIKMNGGFMTKEELYRSTRTLTLKERENIIEDLLAGGLISRDLESVDGNQTIVFRLTGF
;
A
#
# COMPACT_ATOMS: atom_id res chain seq x y z
N SER A 1 15.53 2.59 9.28
CA SER A 1 14.37 3.45 8.99
C SER A 1 14.30 4.62 9.96
N TYR A 2 14.07 5.85 9.46
CA TYR A 2 13.97 7.07 10.28
C TYR A 2 12.83 6.97 11.32
N VAL A 3 11.72 6.35 10.95
CA VAL A 3 10.59 6.13 11.87
C VAL A 3 10.98 5.24 13.04
N LYS A 4 11.79 4.21 12.83
CA LYS A 4 12.32 3.35 13.89
C LYS A 4 13.16 4.17 14.90
N GLU A 5 14.03 5.04 14.40
CA GLU A 5 14.84 5.93 15.23
C GLU A 5 13.98 6.91 16.05
N ILE A 6 12.92 7.46 15.45
CA ILE A 6 11.97 8.32 16.16
C ILE A 6 11.37 7.55 17.36
N LEU A 7 10.82 6.36 17.14
CA LEU A 7 10.18 5.57 18.19
C LEU A 7 11.17 5.19 19.30
N ILE A 8 12.40 4.82 18.95
CA ILE A 8 13.45 4.49 19.93
C ILE A 8 13.81 5.73 20.77
N ASN A 9 14.06 6.86 20.12
CA ASN A 9 14.44 8.11 20.81
C ASN A 9 13.34 8.62 21.74
N MET A 10 12.10 8.30 21.44
CA MET A 10 10.93 8.66 22.28
C MET A 10 10.60 7.61 23.34
N ARG A 11 11.42 6.58 23.50
CA ARG A 11 11.15 5.43 24.39
C ARG A 11 9.82 4.70 24.09
N ALA A 12 9.37 4.77 22.84
CA ALA A 12 8.19 4.07 22.32
C ALA A 12 8.58 2.80 21.55
N ASP A 13 9.76 2.26 21.77
CA ASP A 13 10.29 1.02 21.19
C ASP A 13 9.44 -0.20 21.55
N SER A 14 8.66 -0.12 22.66
CA SER A 14 7.64 -1.11 22.98
C SER A 14 6.57 -1.27 21.90
N LEU A 15 6.35 -0.27 21.04
CA LEU A 15 5.44 -0.34 19.90
C LEU A 15 6.08 -1.00 18.66
N LEU A 16 7.42 -1.13 18.62
CA LEU A 16 8.07 -1.77 17.48
C LEU A 16 7.78 -3.26 17.49
N GLY A 17 7.25 -3.74 16.38
CA GLY A 17 6.99 -5.15 16.11
C GLY A 17 8.08 -5.80 15.28
N SER A 18 7.69 -6.67 14.36
CA SER A 18 8.63 -7.41 13.50
C SER A 18 9.21 -6.56 12.37
N GLY A 19 10.45 -6.87 11.99
CA GLY A 19 11.09 -6.34 10.78
C GLY A 19 10.89 -7.24 9.54
N ASP A 20 10.34 -8.45 9.73
CA ASP A 20 10.05 -9.40 8.66
C ASP A 20 8.99 -10.42 9.09
N TYR A 21 8.28 -10.99 8.13
CA TYR A 21 7.32 -12.08 8.34
C TYR A 21 7.78 -13.34 7.60
N VAL A 22 8.33 -14.27 8.31
CA VAL A 22 8.79 -15.55 7.75
C VAL A 22 7.61 -16.46 7.41
N SER A 23 6.53 -16.37 8.18
CA SER A 23 5.31 -17.15 8.00
C SER A 23 4.10 -16.49 8.68
N ASP A 24 2.89 -16.96 8.32
CA ASP A 24 1.66 -16.57 9.02
C ASP A 24 1.66 -16.97 10.50
N ALA A 25 2.30 -18.09 10.84
CA ALA A 25 2.47 -18.51 12.24
C ALA A 25 3.30 -17.50 13.02
N SER A 26 4.43 -17.00 12.45
CA SER A 26 5.27 -15.99 13.11
C SER A 26 4.54 -14.66 13.29
N LEU A 27 3.70 -14.27 12.32
CA LEU A 27 2.82 -13.10 12.46
C LEU A 27 1.84 -13.27 13.61
N MET A 28 1.19 -14.44 13.72
CA MET A 28 0.20 -14.72 14.77
C MET A 28 0.82 -14.82 16.17
N ASP A 29 1.98 -15.45 16.30
CA ASP A 29 2.71 -15.50 17.58
C ASP A 29 3.13 -14.09 18.02
N GLY A 30 3.56 -13.27 17.07
CA GLY A 30 3.86 -11.86 17.32
C GLY A 30 2.62 -11.07 17.76
N LEU A 31 1.43 -11.36 17.20
CA LEU A 31 0.17 -10.72 17.60
C LEU A 31 -0.28 -11.10 19.01
N ALA A 32 -0.16 -12.38 19.39
CA ALA A 32 -0.52 -12.83 20.72
C ALA A 32 0.30 -12.12 21.81
N ASN A 33 1.57 -11.85 21.53
CA ASN A 33 2.47 -11.17 22.46
C ASN A 33 2.36 -9.63 22.42
N LYS A 34 2.12 -9.06 21.23
CA LYS A 34 2.06 -7.61 21.02
C LYS A 34 0.97 -7.28 20.00
N PRO A 35 -0.29 -7.16 20.43
CA PRO A 35 -1.41 -6.89 19.52
C PRO A 35 -1.43 -5.46 18.98
N VAL A 36 -0.87 -4.50 19.70
CA VAL A 36 -0.73 -3.10 19.27
C VAL A 36 0.74 -2.87 18.91
N ARG A 37 1.03 -2.65 17.62
CA ARG A 37 2.41 -2.52 17.17
C ARG A 37 2.54 -1.84 15.81
N MET A 38 3.76 -1.42 15.52
CA MET A 38 4.20 -0.95 14.22
C MET A 38 5.32 -1.86 13.69
N ASP A 39 5.06 -2.51 12.57
CA ASP A 39 6.03 -3.35 11.87
C ASP A 39 6.69 -2.53 10.75
N ILE A 40 8.02 -2.50 10.72
CA ILE A 40 8.79 -1.74 9.75
C ILE A 40 9.56 -2.73 8.88
N LEU A 41 9.11 -2.87 7.64
CA LEU A 41 9.57 -3.88 6.70
C LEU A 41 10.40 -3.21 5.61
N ASP A 42 11.73 -3.34 5.71
CA ASP A 42 12.61 -2.96 4.63
C ASP A 42 12.61 -4.09 3.58
N GLU A 43 12.53 -3.75 2.29
CA GLU A 43 12.45 -4.72 1.19
C GLU A 43 11.24 -5.66 1.21
N ALA A 44 10.05 -5.11 1.38
CA ALA A 44 8.79 -5.86 1.42
C ALA A 44 8.48 -6.72 0.17
N GLY A 45 9.27 -6.62 -0.90
CA GLY A 45 9.10 -7.45 -2.10
C GLY A 45 9.11 -8.96 -1.82
N GLY A 46 9.91 -9.41 -0.84
CA GLY A 46 9.93 -10.80 -0.37
C GLY A 46 8.60 -11.23 0.23
N ILE A 47 8.05 -10.41 1.10
CA ILE A 47 6.75 -10.65 1.76
C ILE A 47 5.62 -10.62 0.74
N LEU A 48 5.61 -9.65 -0.16
CA LEU A 48 4.62 -9.56 -1.23
C LEU A 48 4.65 -10.82 -2.11
N ARG A 49 5.83 -11.33 -2.45
CA ARG A 49 5.96 -12.60 -3.18
C ARG A 49 5.45 -13.78 -2.36
N SER A 50 5.75 -13.85 -1.07
CA SER A 50 5.29 -14.96 -0.22
C SER A 50 3.76 -14.96 -0.06
N VAL A 51 3.17 -13.79 0.12
CA VAL A 51 1.71 -13.60 0.18
C VAL A 51 1.03 -14.02 -1.14
N ASN A 52 1.76 -13.93 -2.26
CA ASN A 52 1.22 -14.10 -3.61
C ASN A 52 1.53 -15.45 -4.27
N SER A 53 2.55 -16.16 -3.77
CA SER A 53 2.94 -17.46 -4.32
C SER A 53 1.91 -18.54 -3.96
N GLY A 54 0.95 -18.78 -4.89
CA GLY A 54 -0.04 -19.84 -4.75
C GLY A 54 0.53 -21.27 -4.73
N LYS A 55 1.86 -21.44 -4.60
CA LYS A 55 2.54 -22.74 -4.59
C LYS A 55 2.65 -23.41 -3.22
N ALA A 56 2.41 -22.67 -2.15
CA ALA A 56 2.32 -23.25 -0.81
C ALA A 56 0.99 -22.86 -0.18
N GLU A 57 0.21 -23.84 0.28
CA GLU A 57 -1.03 -23.63 1.04
C GLU A 57 -0.86 -22.68 2.24
N TYR A 58 0.38 -22.51 2.70
CA TYR A 58 0.75 -21.64 3.83
C TYR A 58 0.76 -20.15 3.50
N ASN A 59 1.13 -19.74 2.28
CA ASN A 59 1.36 -18.33 1.97
C ASN A 59 0.09 -17.54 1.64
N GLY A 60 -0.95 -18.21 1.10
CA GLY A 60 -2.26 -17.61 0.92
C GLY A 60 -2.94 -17.19 2.23
N LYS A 61 -2.56 -17.85 3.31
CA LYS A 61 -3.13 -17.62 4.65
C LYS A 61 -2.63 -16.33 5.31
N MET A 62 -1.41 -15.86 5.00
CA MET A 62 -0.91 -14.57 5.50
C MET A 62 -1.73 -13.39 4.95
N ALA A 63 -2.09 -13.42 3.66
CA ALA A 63 -2.96 -12.40 3.06
C ALA A 63 -4.32 -12.35 3.74
N ASP A 64 -4.89 -13.52 4.05
CA ASP A 64 -6.18 -13.62 4.72
C ASP A 64 -6.09 -13.08 6.17
N VAL A 65 -5.02 -13.42 6.91
CA VAL A 65 -4.75 -12.88 8.26
C VAL A 65 -4.63 -11.36 8.23
N LEU A 66 -3.82 -10.79 7.32
CA LEU A 66 -3.68 -9.34 7.19
C LEU A 66 -5.00 -8.66 6.80
N ALA A 67 -5.78 -9.30 5.94
CA ALA A 67 -7.08 -8.80 5.55
C ALA A 67 -8.10 -8.80 6.69
N GLU A 68 -8.07 -9.80 7.55
CA GLU A 68 -8.94 -9.90 8.73
C GLU A 68 -8.51 -8.90 9.82
N LEU A 69 -7.22 -8.77 10.08
CA LEU A 69 -6.67 -7.81 11.04
C LEU A 69 -7.04 -6.36 10.71
N TYR A 70 -7.13 -6.03 9.44
CA TYR A 70 -7.51 -4.68 8.99
C TYR A 70 -8.87 -4.21 9.54
N THR A 71 -9.79 -5.14 9.80
CA THR A 71 -11.13 -4.86 10.32
C THR A 71 -11.35 -5.29 11.76
N SER A 72 -10.34 -5.85 12.43
CA SER A 72 -10.47 -6.43 13.77
C SER A 72 -10.06 -5.51 14.92
N SER A 73 -9.68 -4.26 14.63
CA SER A 73 -9.16 -3.32 15.65
C SER A 73 -10.17 -2.97 16.77
N HIS A 74 -11.46 -3.13 16.52
CA HIS A 74 -12.54 -2.86 17.49
C HIS A 74 -13.08 -4.12 18.19
N THR A 75 -12.57 -5.30 17.86
CA THR A 75 -13.10 -6.59 18.34
C THR A 75 -11.98 -7.56 18.75
N LYS A 76 -12.34 -8.80 18.99
CA LYS A 76 -11.38 -9.88 19.23
C LYS A 76 -11.02 -10.56 17.91
N TYR A 77 -9.73 -10.62 17.62
CA TYR A 77 -9.22 -11.52 16.60
C TYR A 77 -9.14 -12.93 17.17
N LEU A 78 -9.84 -13.89 16.57
CA LEU A 78 -9.95 -15.25 17.12
C LEU A 78 -8.71 -16.11 16.87
N GLY A 79 -7.83 -15.68 15.98
CA GLY A 79 -6.67 -16.46 15.58
C GLY A 79 -7.05 -17.72 14.81
N ARG A 80 -6.16 -18.68 14.81
CA ARG A 80 -6.39 -19.99 14.17
C ARG A 80 -6.60 -21.07 15.19
N SER A 81 -7.63 -21.89 14.96
CA SER A 81 -7.81 -23.13 15.70
C SER A 81 -6.80 -24.17 15.20
N THR A 82 -6.03 -24.70 16.14
CA THR A 82 -5.07 -25.79 15.94
C THR A 82 -5.37 -26.90 16.94
N ALA A 83 -4.77 -28.08 16.77
CA ALA A 83 -4.90 -29.19 17.72
C ALA A 83 -4.40 -28.79 19.14
N GLU A 84 -3.52 -27.78 19.23
CA GLU A 84 -2.96 -27.27 20.48
C GLU A 84 -3.74 -26.06 21.06
N GLY A 85 -4.87 -25.67 20.42
CA GLY A 85 -5.66 -24.49 20.81
C GLY A 85 -5.64 -23.38 19.79
N ASN A 86 -6.20 -22.22 20.12
CA ASN A 86 -6.25 -21.04 19.25
C ASN A 86 -4.93 -20.26 19.32
N LYS A 87 -4.15 -20.28 18.23
CA LYS A 87 -2.92 -19.48 18.08
C LYS A 87 -3.23 -18.10 17.53
N GLY A 88 -2.59 -17.08 18.10
CA GLY A 88 -2.67 -15.68 17.66
C GLY A 88 -3.94 -14.94 18.08
N ALA A 89 -4.80 -15.56 18.90
CA ALA A 89 -5.99 -14.88 19.42
C ALA A 89 -5.59 -13.68 20.29
N CYS A 90 -6.12 -12.50 19.98
CA CYS A 90 -5.84 -11.29 20.74
C CYS A 90 -7.03 -10.32 20.72
N TYR A 91 -7.08 -9.42 21.70
CA TYR A 91 -8.09 -8.37 21.76
C TYR A 91 -7.56 -7.10 21.07
N ARG A 92 -8.44 -6.48 20.27
CA ARG A 92 -8.20 -5.17 19.62
C ARG A 92 -6.82 -5.07 18.96
N PRO A 93 -6.48 -5.98 18.03
CA PRO A 93 -5.21 -5.87 17.33
C PRO A 93 -5.16 -4.56 16.54
N ASN A 94 -4.08 -3.83 16.70
CA ASN A 94 -3.80 -2.63 15.92
C ASN A 94 -2.39 -2.75 15.35
N VAL A 95 -2.31 -3.31 14.15
CA VAL A 95 -1.05 -3.53 13.45
C VAL A 95 -0.90 -2.48 12.36
N ASN A 96 0.09 -1.63 12.52
CA ASN A 96 0.49 -0.69 11.49
C ASN A 96 1.73 -1.23 10.78
N ILE A 97 1.72 -1.22 9.46
CA ILE A 97 2.83 -1.72 8.63
C ILE A 97 3.36 -0.57 7.80
N LEU A 98 4.62 -0.22 8.03
CA LEU A 98 5.38 0.64 7.12
C LEU A 98 6.34 -0.23 6.33
N ALA A 99 6.17 -0.25 5.02
CA ALA A 99 6.95 -1.11 4.14
C ALA A 99 7.57 -0.32 2.99
N SER A 100 8.78 -0.67 2.60
CA SER A 100 9.42 -0.13 1.41
C SER A 100 9.81 -1.26 0.46
N THR A 101 9.75 -0.98 -0.84
CA THR A 101 10.20 -1.90 -1.89
C THR A 101 10.56 -1.12 -3.15
N THR A 102 11.28 -1.76 -4.07
CA THR A 102 11.50 -1.21 -5.40
C THR A 102 10.29 -1.45 -6.30
N PRO A 103 10.07 -0.66 -7.37
CA PRO A 103 9.01 -0.94 -8.34
C PRO A 103 9.08 -2.37 -8.91
N THR A 104 10.28 -2.88 -9.16
CA THR A 104 10.48 -4.27 -9.60
C THR A 104 10.08 -5.26 -8.51
N GLY A 105 10.51 -5.06 -7.27
CA GLY A 105 10.14 -5.92 -6.13
C GLY A 105 8.63 -5.93 -5.89
N PHE A 106 7.97 -4.78 -6.09
CA PHE A 106 6.51 -4.68 -6.03
C PHE A 106 5.85 -5.49 -7.16
N SER A 107 6.25 -5.27 -8.42
CA SER A 107 5.66 -5.95 -9.58
C SER A 107 5.85 -7.46 -9.57
N GLU A 108 6.98 -7.94 -9.04
CA GLU A 108 7.23 -9.38 -8.85
C GLU A 108 6.43 -9.96 -7.69
N GLY A 109 6.13 -9.14 -6.69
CA GLY A 109 5.45 -9.53 -5.46
C GLY A 109 3.94 -9.40 -5.52
N VAL A 110 3.36 -8.64 -6.44
CA VAL A 110 1.92 -8.40 -6.52
C VAL A 110 1.36 -8.96 -7.81
N SER A 111 0.45 -9.92 -7.72
CA SER A 111 -0.30 -10.42 -8.88
C SER A 111 -1.67 -9.76 -8.98
N ARG A 112 -2.23 -9.80 -10.19
CA ARG A 112 -3.63 -9.42 -10.42
C ARG A 112 -4.58 -10.12 -9.44
N LYS A 113 -4.38 -11.40 -9.16
CA LYS A 113 -5.17 -12.18 -8.21
C LYS A 113 -5.10 -11.63 -6.77
N ALA A 114 -3.95 -11.10 -6.34
CA ALA A 114 -3.81 -10.47 -5.02
C ALA A 114 -4.60 -9.16 -4.93
N ILE A 115 -4.68 -8.41 -6.03
CA ILE A 115 -5.50 -7.20 -6.11
C ILE A 115 -6.97 -7.57 -6.06
N GLU A 116 -7.42 -8.53 -6.86
CA GLU A 116 -8.80 -9.02 -6.90
C GLU A 116 -9.27 -9.55 -5.55
N LYS A 117 -8.40 -10.17 -4.75
CA LYS A 117 -8.68 -10.55 -3.35
C LYS A 117 -8.77 -9.37 -2.39
N GLY A 118 -8.47 -8.15 -2.84
CA GLY A 118 -8.65 -6.92 -2.07
C GLY A 118 -7.58 -6.65 -1.01
N LEU A 119 -6.47 -7.40 -0.98
CA LEU A 119 -5.37 -7.10 -0.06
C LEU A 119 -4.74 -5.74 -0.36
N MET A 120 -4.50 -5.44 -1.64
CA MET A 120 -3.89 -4.18 -2.06
C MET A 120 -4.74 -2.96 -1.72
N GLY A 121 -6.07 -3.07 -1.72
CA GLY A 121 -6.96 -1.99 -1.28
C GLY A 121 -6.86 -1.65 0.22
N ARG A 122 -6.10 -2.42 1.00
CA ARG A 122 -5.84 -2.17 2.43
C ARG A 122 -4.51 -1.47 2.70
N PHE A 123 -3.66 -1.35 1.70
CA PHE A 123 -2.40 -0.62 1.74
C PHE A 123 -2.53 0.71 1.00
N LEU A 124 -1.94 1.75 1.56
CA LEU A 124 -1.69 2.99 0.84
C LEU A 124 -0.30 2.88 0.19
N ILE A 125 -0.24 3.01 -1.13
CA ILE A 125 0.97 2.84 -1.91
C ILE A 125 1.35 4.20 -2.50
N PHE A 126 2.58 4.61 -2.24
CA PHE A 126 3.15 5.86 -2.74
C PHE A 126 4.38 5.54 -3.59
N LEU A 127 4.42 6.07 -4.79
CA LEU A 127 5.58 5.98 -5.66
C LEU A 127 6.55 7.12 -5.33
N GLY A 128 7.78 6.76 -4.97
CA GLY A 128 8.83 7.75 -4.77
C GLY A 128 9.32 8.31 -6.11
N ASP A 129 9.76 9.58 -6.09
CA ASP A 129 10.39 10.20 -7.25
C ASP A 129 11.74 9.52 -7.54
N THR A 130 11.85 8.91 -8.72
CA THR A 130 13.08 8.26 -9.19
C THR A 130 14.17 9.25 -9.62
N GLU A 131 13.81 10.51 -9.85
CA GLU A 131 14.74 11.58 -10.22
C GLU A 131 15.28 12.37 -9.02
N ALA A 132 14.85 12.01 -7.80
CA ALA A 132 15.32 12.66 -6.60
C ALA A 132 16.87 12.61 -6.52
N LYS A 133 17.49 13.76 -6.49
CA LYS A 133 18.96 13.86 -6.35
C LYS A 133 19.39 13.27 -5.02
N SER A 134 20.33 12.34 -5.06
CA SER A 134 20.90 11.78 -3.84
C SER A 134 21.55 12.90 -3.02
N GLN A 135 21.12 13.07 -1.78
CA GLN A 135 21.67 14.04 -0.85
C GLN A 135 22.51 13.31 0.20
N ARG A 136 23.73 13.80 0.43
CA ARG A 136 24.55 13.31 1.53
C ARG A 136 23.95 13.78 2.86
N LEU A 137 23.41 12.86 3.65
CA LEU A 137 23.01 13.13 5.02
C LEU A 137 24.26 13.53 5.84
N LYS A 138 24.31 14.77 6.33
CA LYS A 138 25.38 15.26 7.21
C LYS A 138 25.16 14.86 8.66
N SER A 139 23.90 14.67 9.05
CA SER A 139 23.47 14.20 10.37
C SER A 139 22.05 13.64 10.26
N PHE A 140 21.63 12.80 11.20
CA PHE A 140 20.22 12.44 11.32
C PHE A 140 19.38 13.69 11.58
N PRO A 141 18.31 13.93 10.82
CA PRO A 141 17.43 15.05 11.07
C PRO A 141 16.82 14.93 12.47
N LYS A 142 16.88 16.02 13.23
CA LYS A 142 16.21 16.06 14.54
C LYS A 142 14.71 15.99 14.36
N VAL A 143 14.06 15.22 15.19
CA VAL A 143 12.59 15.18 15.24
C VAL A 143 12.10 16.58 15.68
N PRO A 144 11.20 17.22 14.91
CA PRO A 144 10.64 18.50 15.31
C PRO A 144 9.94 18.38 16.69
N SER A 145 10.12 19.38 17.54
CA SER A 145 9.62 19.33 18.92
C SER A 145 8.09 19.19 19.00
N PHE A 146 7.34 19.68 18.01
CA PHE A 146 5.91 19.50 17.98
C PHE A 146 5.52 18.04 17.72
N VAL A 147 6.25 17.31 16.86
CA VAL A 147 6.04 15.89 16.60
C VAL A 147 6.32 15.08 17.86
N SER A 148 7.43 15.38 18.54
CA SER A 148 7.76 14.70 19.80
C SER A 148 6.66 14.88 20.85
N ARG A 149 6.17 16.10 21.06
CA ARG A 149 5.10 16.39 22.02
C ARG A 149 3.79 15.67 21.66
N GLN A 150 3.44 15.62 20.37
CA GLN A 150 2.25 14.90 19.91
C GLN A 150 2.35 13.42 20.22
N LEU A 151 3.48 12.80 19.86
CA LEU A 151 3.67 11.37 20.09
C LEU A 151 3.75 11.04 21.59
N GLU A 152 4.42 11.86 22.41
CA GLU A 152 4.48 11.69 23.87
C GLU A 152 3.08 11.73 24.48
N TRP A 153 2.25 12.68 24.04
CA TRP A 153 0.89 12.80 24.53
C TRP A 153 0.03 11.59 24.16
N TRP A 154 0.02 11.20 22.87
CA TRP A 154 -0.75 10.03 22.42
C TRP A 154 -0.25 8.72 23.03
N TYR A 155 1.06 8.57 23.20
CA TYR A 155 1.64 7.37 23.82
C TYR A 155 1.34 7.27 25.30
N GLY A 156 1.30 8.39 26.02
CA GLY A 156 0.97 8.46 27.43
C GLY A 156 -0.53 8.50 27.74
N MET A 157 -1.36 8.68 26.71
CA MET A 157 -2.79 8.82 26.90
C MET A 157 -3.43 7.48 27.31
N ASN A 158 -4.20 7.52 28.38
CA ASN A 158 -5.07 6.42 28.74
C ASN A 158 -6.49 6.69 28.19
N PRO A 159 -7.04 5.83 27.30
CA PRO A 159 -8.38 6.04 26.76
C PRO A 159 -9.47 6.21 27.81
N THR A 160 -9.28 5.68 29.03
CA THR A 160 -10.24 5.82 30.12
C THR A 160 -10.35 7.25 30.65
N ASP A 161 -9.33 8.09 30.44
CA ASP A 161 -9.32 9.48 30.92
C ASP A 161 -10.30 10.36 30.13
N PHE A 162 -10.78 9.88 28.97
CA PHE A 162 -11.71 10.59 28.09
C PHE A 162 -13.12 9.99 28.04
N ILE A 163 -13.41 9.04 28.93
CA ILE A 163 -14.75 8.48 29.04
C ILE A 163 -15.61 9.45 29.80
N THR A 164 -16.51 10.13 29.10
CA THR A 164 -17.58 10.93 29.70
C THR A 164 -18.80 10.05 29.95
N GLU A 165 -19.76 10.54 30.78
CA GLU A 165 -21.03 9.84 31.02
C GLU A 165 -21.83 9.57 29.73
N ASP A 166 -21.59 10.35 28.67
CA ASP A 166 -22.20 10.21 27.36
C ASP A 166 -21.49 9.17 26.45
N THR A 167 -20.40 8.57 26.93
CA THR A 167 -19.67 7.57 26.12
C THR A 167 -20.42 6.23 26.19
N GLU A 168 -21.02 5.82 25.09
CA GLU A 168 -21.69 4.51 25.02
C GLU A 168 -20.68 3.38 25.31
N THR A 169 -20.96 2.63 26.37
CA THR A 169 -20.18 1.45 26.71
C THR A 169 -20.87 0.24 26.09
N ILE A 170 -20.29 -0.30 25.04
CA ILE A 170 -20.78 -1.55 24.44
C ILE A 170 -20.18 -2.72 25.20
N GLU A 171 -21.01 -3.46 25.92
CA GLU A 171 -20.62 -4.75 26.51
C GLU A 171 -20.80 -5.87 25.49
N LEU A 172 -19.72 -6.34 24.92
CA LEU A 172 -19.68 -7.57 24.14
C LEU A 172 -18.97 -8.66 24.94
N GLY A 173 -19.72 -9.63 25.40
CA GLY A 173 -19.15 -10.77 26.15
C GLY A 173 -18.52 -10.41 27.50
N GLY A 174 -19.04 -9.41 28.21
CA GLY A 174 -18.54 -8.97 29.52
C GLY A 174 -17.30 -8.10 29.52
N ILE A 175 -16.87 -7.63 28.34
CA ILE A 175 -15.73 -6.72 28.17
C ILE A 175 -16.27 -5.33 27.86
N LYS A 176 -16.04 -4.38 28.77
CA LYS A 176 -16.31 -2.97 28.52
C LYS A 176 -15.39 -2.47 27.40
N GLN A 177 -16.00 -2.05 26.30
CA GLN A 177 -15.25 -1.46 25.18
C GLN A 177 -15.30 0.06 25.32
N ASN A 178 -14.19 0.63 25.74
CA ASN A 178 -14.03 2.08 25.79
C ASN A 178 -13.45 2.53 24.44
N TYR A 179 -14.16 3.37 23.72
CA TYR A 179 -13.64 4.05 22.53
C TYR A 179 -13.99 5.53 22.63
N VAL A 180 -13.15 6.34 22.02
CA VAL A 180 -13.38 7.78 21.91
C VAL A 180 -13.99 8.04 20.56
N GLU A 181 -15.22 8.55 20.54
CA GLU A 181 -15.86 8.99 19.31
C GLU A 181 -15.43 10.41 18.98
N LEU A 182 -14.88 10.61 17.77
CA LEU A 182 -14.52 11.93 17.30
C LEU A 182 -15.75 12.58 16.68
N LYS A 183 -16.14 13.73 17.22
CA LYS A 183 -17.18 14.56 16.62
C LYS A 183 -16.63 15.30 15.41
N ALA A 184 -17.50 15.62 14.45
CA ALA A 184 -17.16 16.45 13.30
C ALA A 184 -17.93 17.77 13.36
N THR A 185 -17.37 18.82 12.78
CA THR A 185 -18.13 20.06 12.54
C THR A 185 -19.15 19.85 11.44
N LYS A 186 -20.23 20.64 11.43
CA LYS A 186 -21.27 20.55 10.39
C LYS A 186 -20.69 20.67 8.96
N ALA A 187 -19.72 21.56 8.77
CA ALA A 187 -19.04 21.72 7.48
C ALA A 187 -18.24 20.46 7.08
N ALA A 188 -17.63 19.76 8.05
CA ALA A 188 -16.93 18.50 7.80
C ALA A 188 -17.92 17.37 7.47
N GLU A 189 -19.04 17.28 8.17
CA GLU A 189 -20.09 16.28 7.90
C GLU A 189 -20.68 16.45 6.49
N ASP A 190 -21.08 17.66 6.13
CA ASP A 190 -21.66 17.95 4.80
C ASP A 190 -20.67 17.57 3.67
N GLN A 191 -19.38 17.81 3.90
CA GLN A 191 -18.33 17.44 2.94
C GLN A 191 -18.10 15.93 2.89
N LEU A 192 -18.09 15.25 4.04
CA LEU A 192 -17.99 13.78 4.10
C LEU A 192 -19.13 13.11 3.34
N ASP A 193 -20.37 13.59 3.49
CA ASP A 193 -21.53 13.07 2.79
C ASP A 193 -21.42 13.26 1.28
N SER A 194 -20.94 14.43 0.84
CA SER A 194 -20.69 14.72 -0.57
C SER A 194 -19.62 13.78 -1.15
N ILE A 195 -18.49 13.61 -0.45
CA ILE A 195 -17.40 12.74 -0.90
C ILE A 195 -17.84 11.28 -0.89
N PHE A 196 -18.58 10.84 0.13
CA PHE A 196 -19.13 9.48 0.18
C PHE A 196 -19.96 9.18 -1.06
N THR A 197 -20.86 10.12 -1.43
CA THR A 197 -21.70 9.97 -2.63
C THR A 197 -20.86 9.84 -3.89
N ASN A 198 -19.83 10.68 -4.05
CA ASN A 198 -18.94 10.66 -5.22
C ASN A 198 -18.13 9.35 -5.30
N LEU A 199 -17.57 8.88 -4.18
CA LEU A 199 -16.80 7.64 -4.14
C LEU A 199 -17.68 6.40 -4.32
N ASP A 200 -18.93 6.42 -3.83
CA ASP A 200 -19.89 5.33 -4.08
C ASP A 200 -20.34 5.30 -5.54
N GLN A 201 -20.50 6.45 -6.18
CA GLN A 201 -20.74 6.55 -7.62
C GLN A 201 -19.56 5.97 -8.40
N LEU A 202 -18.32 6.38 -8.10
CA LEU A 202 -17.11 5.81 -8.72
C LEU A 202 -17.08 4.28 -8.58
N ARG A 203 -17.42 3.75 -7.41
CA ARG A 203 -17.50 2.31 -7.18
C ARG A 203 -18.55 1.63 -8.04
N ARG A 204 -19.73 2.24 -8.23
CA ARG A 204 -20.82 1.69 -9.06
C ARG A 204 -20.49 1.75 -10.55
N GLU A 205 -19.76 2.75 -11.00
CA GLU A 205 -19.31 2.92 -12.39
C GLU A 205 -18.14 2.01 -12.73
N THR A 206 -17.38 1.54 -11.73
CA THR A 206 -16.29 0.60 -11.94
C THR A 206 -16.85 -0.78 -12.29
N SER A 207 -16.41 -1.34 -13.42
CA SER A 207 -16.87 -2.65 -13.88
C SER A 207 -16.65 -3.74 -12.82
N PRO A 208 -17.61 -4.68 -12.64
CA PRO A 208 -17.43 -5.82 -11.74
C PRO A 208 -16.20 -6.68 -12.02
N ASN A 209 -15.73 -6.67 -13.27
CA ASN A 209 -14.55 -7.41 -13.71
C ASN A 209 -13.26 -6.58 -13.68
N ASP A 210 -13.34 -5.31 -13.28
CA ASP A 210 -12.16 -4.47 -13.16
C ASP A 210 -11.35 -4.89 -11.92
N PRO A 211 -10.06 -5.26 -12.07
CA PRO A 211 -9.21 -5.63 -10.93
C PRO A 211 -9.07 -4.51 -9.91
N LYS A 212 -9.35 -3.26 -10.28
CA LYS A 212 -9.28 -2.09 -9.40
C LYS A 212 -10.51 -1.95 -8.47
N LEU A 213 -11.62 -2.65 -8.74
CA LEU A 213 -12.85 -2.54 -7.95
C LEU A 213 -12.64 -2.77 -6.44
N PRO A 214 -11.85 -3.76 -5.98
CA PRO A 214 -11.59 -3.93 -4.55
C PRO A 214 -10.84 -2.77 -3.90
N ILE A 215 -10.06 -2.01 -4.68
CA ILE A 215 -9.36 -0.80 -4.23
C ILE A 215 -10.37 0.33 -4.09
N VAL A 216 -11.14 0.59 -5.14
CA VAL A 216 -12.18 1.65 -5.17
C VAL A 216 -13.16 1.46 -4.01
N ALA A 217 -13.59 0.22 -3.75
CA ALA A 217 -14.51 -0.10 -2.66
C ALA A 217 -13.98 0.26 -1.25
N ARG A 218 -12.68 0.55 -1.11
CA ARG A 218 -12.05 0.88 0.18
C ARG A 218 -11.57 2.31 0.30
N LEU A 219 -11.66 3.10 -0.76
CA LEU A 219 -11.17 4.48 -0.75
C LEU A 219 -11.78 5.30 0.40
N TYR A 220 -13.09 5.22 0.58
CA TYR A 220 -13.76 5.94 1.68
C TYR A 220 -13.27 5.50 3.06
N GLN A 221 -13.14 4.21 3.30
CA GLN A 221 -12.65 3.66 4.56
C GLN A 221 -11.21 4.10 4.86
N GLN A 222 -10.34 4.09 3.85
CA GLN A 222 -8.97 4.57 3.97
C GLN A 222 -8.92 6.07 4.24
N MET A 223 -9.74 6.84 3.52
CA MET A 223 -9.87 8.28 3.70
C MET A 223 -10.25 8.65 5.14
N VAL A 224 -11.27 7.98 5.70
CA VAL A 224 -11.69 8.23 7.08
C VAL A 224 -10.56 7.99 8.09
N LYS A 225 -9.74 6.95 7.89
CA LYS A 225 -8.55 6.72 8.74
C LYS A 225 -7.55 7.88 8.64
N LEU A 226 -7.31 8.41 7.44
CA LEU A 226 -6.41 9.56 7.23
C LEU A 226 -6.97 10.84 7.88
N ILE A 227 -8.27 11.06 7.80
CA ILE A 227 -8.96 12.19 8.45
C ILE A 227 -8.78 12.13 9.97
N ILE A 228 -8.99 10.95 10.58
CA ILE A 228 -8.78 10.74 12.02
C ILE A 228 -7.34 11.04 12.40
N ILE A 229 -6.36 10.58 11.62
CA ILE A 229 -4.95 10.86 11.85
C ILE A 229 -4.67 12.36 11.74
N SER A 230 -5.18 13.04 10.71
CA SER A 230 -5.03 14.49 10.54
C SER A 230 -5.56 15.26 11.72
N ALA A 231 -6.81 14.99 12.13
CA ALA A 231 -7.43 15.63 13.29
C ALA A 231 -6.61 15.38 14.57
N SER A 232 -6.14 14.15 14.76
CA SER A 232 -5.33 13.77 15.92
C SER A 232 -3.96 14.45 15.95
N CYS A 233 -3.37 14.77 14.81
CA CYS A 233 -2.10 15.49 14.72
C CYS A 233 -2.23 16.98 15.01
N ARG A 234 -3.43 17.55 14.96
CA ARG A 234 -3.67 18.98 15.11
C ARG A 234 -3.86 19.41 16.56
N THR A 235 -4.31 18.50 17.40
CA THR A 235 -4.70 18.80 18.79
C THR A 235 -3.76 18.09 19.80
N ILE A 236 -3.35 18.80 20.84
CA ILE A 236 -2.62 18.26 21.98
C ILE A 236 -3.45 18.50 23.24
N GLN A 237 -3.59 17.49 24.08
CA GLN A 237 -4.28 17.54 25.39
C GLN A 237 -5.80 17.67 25.33
N ASP A 238 -6.42 17.35 24.17
CA ASP A 238 -7.87 17.36 24.04
C ASP A 238 -8.32 16.30 23.02
N ILE A 239 -9.60 15.91 23.08
CA ILE A 239 -10.20 15.06 22.05
C ILE A 239 -10.35 15.90 20.76
N PRO A 240 -9.77 15.50 19.65
CA PRO A 240 -9.85 16.26 18.42
C PRO A 240 -11.27 16.28 17.86
N VAL A 241 -11.69 17.44 17.34
CA VAL A 241 -12.91 17.58 16.54
C VAL A 241 -12.49 17.63 15.07
N ILE A 242 -13.07 16.78 14.24
CA ILE A 242 -12.80 16.74 12.81
C ILE A 242 -13.28 18.05 12.16
N GLN A 243 -12.38 18.74 11.51
CA GLN A 243 -12.64 19.97 10.77
C GLN A 243 -12.68 19.69 9.27
N LYS A 244 -13.20 20.67 8.51
CA LYS A 244 -13.25 20.58 7.05
C LYS A 244 -11.86 20.33 6.44
N GLU A 245 -10.83 20.97 6.97
CA GLU A 245 -9.44 20.86 6.52
C GLU A 245 -8.88 19.44 6.69
N ASP A 246 -9.32 18.68 7.72
CA ASP A 246 -8.95 17.28 7.89
C ASP A 246 -9.58 16.41 6.80
N VAL A 247 -10.82 16.74 6.42
CA VAL A 247 -11.54 16.07 5.33
C VAL A 247 -10.88 16.36 3.98
N ASP A 248 -10.54 17.63 3.72
CA ASP A 248 -9.82 18.04 2.50
C ASP A 248 -8.48 17.29 2.39
N PHE A 249 -7.68 17.26 3.45
CA PHE A 249 -6.41 16.53 3.49
C PHE A 249 -6.61 15.03 3.20
N GLY A 250 -7.57 14.39 3.87
CA GLY A 250 -7.84 12.96 3.68
C GLY A 250 -8.28 12.65 2.26
N TYR A 251 -9.11 13.50 1.67
CA TYR A 251 -9.60 13.34 0.29
C TYR A 251 -8.49 13.56 -0.74
N GLU A 252 -7.70 14.62 -0.62
CA GLU A 252 -6.58 14.87 -1.53
C GLU A 252 -5.57 13.71 -1.52
N LEU A 253 -5.23 13.23 -0.33
CA LEU A 253 -4.27 12.14 -0.18
C LEU A 253 -4.80 10.81 -0.73
N ILE A 254 -6.09 10.49 -0.53
CA ILE A 254 -6.68 9.27 -1.05
C ILE A 254 -6.83 9.31 -2.57
N MET A 255 -7.14 10.47 -3.15
CA MET A 255 -7.21 10.63 -4.60
C MET A 255 -5.82 10.58 -5.25
N TYR A 256 -4.80 11.17 -4.62
CA TYR A 256 -3.41 10.99 -5.04
C TYR A 256 -3.02 9.49 -5.05
N TYR A 257 -3.31 8.78 -3.96
CA TYR A 257 -3.09 7.33 -3.90
C TYR A 257 -3.83 6.58 -5.01
N TYR A 258 -5.12 6.91 -5.24
CA TYR A 258 -5.94 6.24 -6.25
C TYR A 258 -5.36 6.40 -7.65
N ASN A 259 -4.95 7.61 -8.02
CA ASN A 259 -4.30 7.87 -9.30
C ASN A 259 -2.97 7.12 -9.43
N THR A 260 -2.14 7.18 -8.38
CA THR A 260 -0.84 6.48 -8.36
C THR A 260 -1.01 4.96 -8.48
N ILE A 261 -1.97 4.35 -7.79
CA ILE A 261 -2.16 2.91 -7.84
C ILE A 261 -2.72 2.44 -9.19
N GLN A 262 -3.53 3.27 -9.86
CA GLN A 262 -3.97 2.99 -11.23
C GLN A 262 -2.77 2.89 -12.16
N ASP A 263 -1.89 3.89 -12.14
CA ASP A 263 -0.68 3.90 -12.97
C ASP A 263 0.23 2.71 -12.68
N ILE A 264 0.36 2.33 -11.39
CA ILE A 264 1.16 1.17 -10.98
C ILE A 264 0.53 -0.13 -11.50
N ILE A 265 -0.80 -0.30 -11.38
CA ILE A 265 -1.48 -1.50 -11.86
C ILE A 265 -1.32 -1.62 -13.37
N ASP A 266 -1.58 -0.55 -14.09
CA ASP A 266 -1.53 -0.55 -15.55
C ASP A 266 -0.09 -0.73 -16.08
N SER A 267 0.92 -0.26 -15.33
CA SER A 267 2.33 -0.30 -15.77
C SER A 267 3.13 -1.51 -15.28
N TYR A 268 2.77 -2.09 -14.13
CA TYR A 268 3.62 -3.07 -13.43
C TYR A 268 2.92 -4.39 -13.08
N ILE A 269 1.58 -4.49 -13.20
CA ILE A 269 0.85 -5.70 -12.81
C ILE A 269 0.34 -6.43 -14.04
N PHE A 270 0.85 -7.63 -14.26
CA PHE A 270 0.65 -8.41 -15.46
C PHE A 270 -0.02 -9.75 -15.13
N GLU A 271 -0.81 -10.26 -16.07
CA GLU A 271 -1.48 -11.56 -15.94
C GLU A 271 -0.47 -12.72 -16.05
N ASN A 272 0.59 -12.53 -16.85
CA ASN A 272 1.58 -13.55 -17.10
C ASN A 272 2.95 -12.95 -17.42
N LYS A 273 3.98 -13.83 -17.47
CA LYS A 273 5.36 -13.45 -17.76
C LYS A 273 5.52 -12.80 -19.13
N THR A 274 4.74 -13.23 -20.12
CA THR A 274 4.81 -12.70 -21.49
C THR A 274 4.36 -11.26 -21.50
N GLN A 275 3.21 -10.94 -20.90
CA GLN A 275 2.70 -9.58 -20.78
C GLN A 275 3.67 -8.67 -20.03
N MET A 276 4.26 -9.16 -18.92
CA MET A 276 5.29 -8.43 -18.18
C MET A 276 6.50 -8.10 -19.07
N ASN A 277 6.96 -9.06 -19.86
CA ASN A 277 8.09 -8.87 -20.75
C ASN A 277 7.76 -7.93 -21.91
N SER A 278 6.54 -7.99 -22.45
CA SER A 278 6.02 -7.06 -23.47
C SER A 278 6.03 -5.62 -22.95
N GLN A 279 5.52 -5.41 -21.73
CA GLN A 279 5.51 -4.07 -21.14
C GLN A 279 6.92 -3.56 -20.79
N LYS A 280 7.82 -4.43 -20.35
CA LYS A 280 9.24 -4.06 -20.17
C LYS A 280 9.86 -3.56 -21.46
N LEU A 281 9.55 -4.20 -22.58
CA LEU A 281 10.05 -3.81 -23.89
C LEU A 281 9.48 -2.46 -24.34
N ILE A 282 8.17 -2.24 -24.18
CA ILE A 282 7.50 -0.95 -24.41
C ILE A 282 8.13 0.16 -23.57
N ASN A 283 8.27 -0.07 -22.27
CA ASN A 283 8.85 0.91 -21.35
C ASN A 283 10.31 1.24 -21.71
N THR A 284 11.07 0.24 -22.14
CA THR A 284 12.46 0.45 -22.61
C THR A 284 12.51 1.37 -23.83
N ILE A 285 11.65 1.17 -24.82
CA ILE A 285 11.56 2.04 -25.98
C ILE A 285 11.10 3.44 -25.57
N LYS A 286 10.11 3.54 -24.68
CA LYS A 286 9.58 4.81 -24.17
C LYS A 286 10.65 5.65 -23.47
N MET A 287 11.45 5.04 -22.61
CA MET A 287 12.55 5.70 -21.88
C MET A 287 13.68 6.17 -22.79
N ASN A 288 13.81 5.58 -23.98
CA ASN A 288 14.78 6.00 -25.00
C ASN A 288 14.19 6.96 -26.05
N GLY A 289 13.14 7.71 -25.68
CA GLY A 289 12.57 8.73 -26.57
C GLY A 289 11.57 8.19 -27.60
N GLY A 290 10.98 7.02 -27.35
CA GLY A 290 9.92 6.43 -28.19
C GLY A 290 10.41 5.62 -29.38
N PHE A 291 11.73 5.50 -29.58
CA PHE A 291 12.30 4.66 -30.63
C PHE A 291 13.65 4.05 -30.20
N MET A 292 13.99 2.91 -30.80
CA MET A 292 15.27 2.22 -30.61
C MET A 292 15.64 1.41 -31.82
N THR A 293 16.94 1.33 -32.09
CA THR A 293 17.46 0.38 -33.11
C THR A 293 17.31 -1.08 -32.58
N LYS A 294 17.27 -2.04 -33.52
CA LYS A 294 17.22 -3.46 -33.17
C LYS A 294 18.35 -3.86 -32.23
N GLU A 295 19.55 -3.36 -32.44
CA GLU A 295 20.72 -3.69 -31.64
C GLU A 295 20.60 -3.16 -30.21
N GLU A 296 20.17 -1.90 -30.04
CA GLU A 296 19.96 -1.27 -28.75
C GLU A 296 18.87 -2.00 -27.96
N LEU A 297 17.73 -2.32 -28.60
CA LEU A 297 16.65 -3.06 -28.01
C LEU A 297 17.11 -4.46 -27.55
N TYR A 298 17.87 -5.16 -28.39
CA TYR A 298 18.41 -6.49 -28.06
C TYR A 298 19.45 -6.43 -26.93
N ARG A 299 20.24 -5.36 -26.86
CA ARG A 299 21.20 -5.11 -25.78
C ARG A 299 20.52 -4.83 -24.46
N SER A 300 19.46 -4.02 -24.45
CA SER A 300 18.72 -3.65 -23.24
C SER A 300 17.82 -4.77 -22.71
N THR A 301 17.45 -5.73 -23.56
CA THR A 301 16.59 -6.87 -23.20
C THR A 301 17.32 -8.22 -23.14
N ARG A 302 18.60 -8.21 -22.72
CA ARG A 302 19.45 -9.43 -22.65
C ARG A 302 18.92 -10.52 -21.70
N THR A 303 18.04 -10.17 -20.76
CA THR A 303 17.39 -11.11 -19.85
C THR A 303 16.38 -12.02 -20.52
N LEU A 304 15.94 -11.68 -21.75
CA LEU A 304 15.05 -12.49 -22.57
C LEU A 304 15.86 -13.38 -23.50
N THR A 305 15.40 -14.60 -23.73
CA THR A 305 15.92 -15.46 -24.79
C THR A 305 15.59 -14.84 -26.16
N LEU A 306 16.34 -15.19 -27.19
CA LEU A 306 16.10 -14.69 -28.54
C LEU A 306 14.65 -14.98 -29.00
N LYS A 307 14.18 -16.21 -28.77
CA LYS A 307 12.83 -16.64 -29.15
C LYS A 307 11.73 -15.90 -28.38
N GLU A 308 11.87 -15.69 -27.07
CA GLU A 308 10.91 -14.92 -26.27
C GLU A 308 10.82 -13.47 -26.77
N ARG A 309 11.97 -12.87 -27.10
CA ARG A 309 12.04 -11.48 -27.58
C ARG A 309 11.40 -11.32 -28.95
N GLU A 310 11.71 -12.22 -29.89
CA GLU A 310 11.11 -12.18 -31.23
C GLU A 310 9.60 -12.37 -31.20
N ASN A 311 9.09 -13.33 -30.43
CA ASN A 311 7.65 -13.51 -30.26
C ASN A 311 6.97 -12.25 -29.69
N ILE A 312 7.57 -11.61 -28.66
CA ILE A 312 7.02 -10.39 -28.08
C ILE A 312 7.01 -9.25 -29.09
N ILE A 313 8.09 -9.08 -29.87
CA ILE A 313 8.15 -8.05 -30.91
C ILE A 313 7.07 -8.28 -31.96
N GLU A 314 6.86 -9.53 -32.40
CA GLU A 314 5.81 -9.88 -33.36
C GLU A 314 4.42 -9.59 -32.80
N ASP A 315 4.14 -9.94 -31.54
CA ASP A 315 2.87 -9.65 -30.87
C ASP A 315 2.61 -8.15 -30.77
N LEU A 316 3.64 -7.35 -30.44
CA LEU A 316 3.54 -5.89 -30.33
C LEU A 316 3.33 -5.23 -31.71
N LEU A 317 3.95 -5.74 -32.74
CA LEU A 317 3.75 -5.29 -34.14
C LEU A 317 2.34 -5.64 -34.59
N ALA A 318 1.90 -6.88 -34.40
CA ALA A 318 0.54 -7.33 -34.71
C ALA A 318 -0.54 -6.54 -33.99
N GLY A 319 -0.29 -6.17 -32.73
CA GLY A 319 -1.15 -5.31 -31.92
C GLY A 319 -1.10 -3.83 -32.27
N GLY A 320 -0.22 -3.42 -33.19
CA GLY A 320 -0.06 -2.01 -33.57
C GLY A 320 0.51 -1.11 -32.47
N LEU A 321 1.14 -1.68 -31.45
CA LEU A 321 1.74 -0.94 -30.35
C LEU A 321 3.13 -0.39 -30.67
N ILE A 322 3.82 -1.03 -31.58
CA ILE A 322 5.08 -0.56 -32.16
C ILE A 322 5.04 -0.67 -33.69
N SER A 323 5.81 0.15 -34.37
CA SER A 323 6.13 0.00 -35.81
C SER A 323 7.58 -0.48 -35.99
N ARG A 324 7.86 -1.03 -37.15
CA ARG A 324 9.19 -1.47 -37.56
C ARG A 324 9.53 -0.86 -38.91
N ASP A 325 10.55 -0.03 -38.91
CA ASP A 325 11.01 0.70 -40.10
C ASP A 325 12.49 0.38 -40.40
N LEU A 326 12.90 0.51 -41.67
CA LEU A 326 14.29 0.40 -42.06
C LEU A 326 14.85 1.81 -42.23
N GLU A 327 15.79 2.20 -41.41
CA GLU A 327 16.35 3.55 -41.39
C GLU A 327 17.88 3.53 -41.52
N SER A 328 18.46 4.61 -42.04
CA SER A 328 19.90 4.82 -42.04
C SER A 328 20.31 5.54 -40.74
N VAL A 329 20.99 4.84 -39.85
CA VAL A 329 21.54 5.36 -38.60
C VAL A 329 23.07 5.28 -38.70
N ASP A 330 23.78 6.39 -38.54
CA ASP A 330 25.25 6.49 -38.69
C ASP A 330 25.81 5.92 -39.99
N GLY A 331 25.04 6.06 -41.12
CA GLY A 331 25.41 5.59 -42.44
C GLY A 331 25.15 4.10 -42.70
N ASN A 332 24.64 3.35 -41.73
CA ASN A 332 24.26 1.94 -41.87
C ASN A 332 22.75 1.78 -41.90
N GLN A 333 22.23 0.91 -42.77
CA GLN A 333 20.81 0.55 -42.71
C GLN A 333 20.55 -0.40 -41.56
N THR A 334 19.63 0.01 -40.67
CA THR A 334 19.24 -0.78 -39.50
C THR A 334 17.73 -0.76 -39.31
N ILE A 335 17.22 -1.77 -38.61
CA ILE A 335 15.82 -1.83 -38.18
C ILE A 335 15.64 -0.96 -36.94
N VAL A 336 14.65 -0.07 -36.99
CA VAL A 336 14.23 0.79 -35.89
C VAL A 336 12.82 0.41 -35.48
N PHE A 337 12.61 0.26 -34.19
CA PHE A 337 11.29 0.08 -33.58
C PHE A 337 10.83 1.40 -32.95
N ARG A 338 9.57 1.79 -33.19
CA ARG A 338 8.96 3.02 -32.69
C ARG A 338 7.67 2.70 -31.96
N LEU A 339 7.39 3.41 -30.88
CA LEU A 339 6.07 3.37 -30.25
C LEU A 339 5.04 4.09 -31.13
N THR A 340 3.89 3.46 -31.31
CA THR A 340 2.78 4.05 -32.04
C THR A 340 2.06 5.04 -31.12
N GLY A 341 1.93 6.31 -31.57
CA GLY A 341 1.25 7.36 -30.79
C GLY A 341 2.12 8.06 -29.74
N PHE A 342 3.45 7.93 -29.85
CA PHE A 342 4.41 8.63 -28.96
C PHE A 342 4.96 9.90 -29.63
#